data_b6eb0542081c4ad7a83cdd46a42d8283
#
_entry.id   b6eb0542081c4ad7a83cdd46a42d8283
#
_cell.length_a   1.000
_cell.length_b   1.000
_cell.length_c   1.000
_cell.angle_alpha   90.00
_cell.angle_beta   90.00
_cell.angle_gamma   90.00
#
_symmetry.space_group_name_H-M   'P 1'
#
loop_
_entity.id
_entity.type
_entity.pdbx_description
1 polymer ?
#
loop_
_entity_poly.entity_id
_entity_poly.type
_entity_poly.pdbx_seq_one_letter_code
_entity_poly.pdbx_strand_id
1 'polypeptide(L)'
;MLILWIVLGLLALFVAVLLIRTALFRPAALPQAEETPLEFDRQKAVDDLQAMVRCRTVSDKDPAKEDEAEFQKLTDLLPQMFPHVYETCTLYTPDRRALLFHWKGREEGNPTVLMAHYDVVSVVEEDWKKPPFAGIIEEGVLWGRGTLDTKGTFNAVLQAAEHLILSGFTPAHDIYLAFGGDEEINGNGAPAIVKWFQDRGIKPAMVVDEGGAVVEGVFPGVKQPCAVVGIAEKGLMNVSFEVKTNGGHASAPPPHTAVGILSAACCKVENHPTKRRLTRPAAEMFNLLGRHSTFVYRLIFANLWCFLPVLDMICKKSGGELNALMRTSCAFTTMEGSKGLNVMPPYARMTANLRVIPGDTVESTLDYLRKTVNDPRVKVSLMEGCNPSPVSQTDCPEWQQLSLAIASTWKDTLVSPYLMLACSDSRHYRDLSDKVYRFSAMALSKEERGTIHGNDERIPLETVTKAVEFYLRLMKNR
;
A
#
# COMPACT_ATOMS: atom_id res chain seq x y z
N MET A 1 -4.65 12.78 56.36
CA MET A 1 -3.68 11.67 56.40
C MET A 1 -4.21 10.41 55.71
N LEU A 2 -5.35 9.84 56.12
CA LEU A 2 -5.92 8.60 55.53
C LEU A 2 -6.16 8.71 54.03
N ILE A 3 -6.76 9.81 53.53
CA ILE A 3 -7.01 10.03 52.09
C ILE A 3 -5.70 10.03 51.30
N LEU A 4 -4.64 10.66 51.80
CA LEU A 4 -3.32 10.68 51.18
C LEU A 4 -2.73 9.27 51.03
N TRP A 5 -2.82 8.44 52.09
CA TRP A 5 -2.35 7.06 52.05
C TRP A 5 -3.16 6.20 51.08
N ILE A 6 -4.48 6.41 50.98
CA ILE A 6 -5.32 5.74 49.99
C ILE A 6 -4.90 6.13 48.58
N VAL A 7 -4.68 7.42 48.29
CA VAL A 7 -4.25 7.91 46.98
C VAL A 7 -2.87 7.36 46.60
N LEU A 8 -1.92 7.36 47.55
CA LEU A 8 -0.59 6.78 47.30
C LEU A 8 -0.65 5.27 47.06
N GLY A 9 -1.50 4.54 47.80
CA GLY A 9 -1.73 3.11 47.60
C GLY A 9 -2.34 2.81 46.22
N LEU A 10 -3.31 3.58 45.77
CA LEU A 10 -3.91 3.44 44.44
C LEU A 10 -2.90 3.76 43.33
N LEU A 11 -2.07 4.79 43.50
CA LEU A 11 -1.02 5.13 42.57
C LEU A 11 0.05 4.01 42.47
N ALA A 12 0.47 3.48 43.61
CA ALA A 12 1.42 2.35 43.67
C ALA A 12 0.84 1.12 42.98
N LEU A 13 -0.43 0.80 43.23
CA LEU A 13 -1.12 -0.30 42.53
C LEU A 13 -1.21 -0.06 41.03
N PHE A 14 -1.53 1.14 40.60
CA PHE A 14 -1.58 1.50 39.17
C PHE A 14 -0.22 1.31 38.52
N VAL A 15 0.87 1.83 39.12
CA VAL A 15 2.23 1.65 38.63
C VAL A 15 2.62 0.17 38.59
N ALA A 16 2.29 -0.60 39.62
CA ALA A 16 2.53 -2.04 39.68
C ALA A 16 1.84 -2.77 38.49
N VAL A 17 0.57 -2.43 38.23
CA VAL A 17 -0.17 -3.00 37.07
C VAL A 17 0.54 -2.68 35.77
N LEU A 18 0.97 -1.43 35.55
CA LEU A 18 1.71 -1.04 34.33
C LEU A 18 2.99 -1.85 34.17
N LEU A 19 3.77 -2.00 35.23
CA LEU A 19 5.05 -2.72 35.22
C LEU A 19 4.86 -4.24 35.01
N ILE A 20 3.88 -4.84 35.67
CA ILE A 20 3.56 -6.27 35.52
C ILE A 20 3.14 -6.57 34.08
N ARG A 21 2.20 -5.76 33.54
CA ARG A 21 1.77 -5.91 32.14
C ARG A 21 2.96 -5.77 31.18
N THR A 22 3.85 -4.82 31.41
CA THR A 22 5.05 -4.59 30.60
C THR A 22 6.01 -5.78 30.69
N ALA A 23 6.19 -6.35 31.88
CA ALA A 23 7.05 -7.53 32.08
C ALA A 23 6.49 -8.79 31.39
N LEU A 24 5.17 -8.93 31.33
CA LEU A 24 4.49 -10.01 30.62
C LEU A 24 4.41 -9.79 29.10
N PHE A 25 4.55 -8.54 28.64
CA PHE A 25 4.52 -8.18 27.22
C PHE A 25 5.87 -8.43 26.56
N ARG A 26 6.26 -9.73 26.46
CA ARG A 26 7.56 -10.17 25.93
C ARG A 26 7.50 -10.42 24.44
N PRO A 27 8.64 -10.33 23.71
CA PRO A 27 8.74 -10.76 22.33
C PRO A 27 8.25 -12.20 22.16
N ALA A 28 7.49 -12.46 21.11
CA ALA A 28 7.19 -13.80 20.66
C ALA A 28 8.42 -14.39 19.94
N ALA A 29 8.53 -15.71 19.92
CA ALA A 29 9.53 -16.38 19.10
C ALA A 29 9.25 -16.04 17.61
N LEU A 30 10.32 -15.73 16.89
CA LEU A 30 10.24 -15.58 15.43
C LEU A 30 10.04 -16.95 14.78
N PRO A 31 9.37 -17.00 13.60
CA PRO A 31 9.34 -18.21 12.81
C PRO A 31 10.78 -18.70 12.59
N GLN A 32 11.02 -20.00 12.79
CA GLN A 32 12.32 -20.59 12.47
C GLN A 32 12.45 -20.64 10.95
N ALA A 33 13.26 -19.75 10.40
CA ALA A 33 13.52 -19.69 8.98
C ALA A 33 14.38 -20.89 8.54
N GLU A 34 13.97 -21.57 7.49
CA GLU A 34 14.81 -22.59 6.84
C GLU A 34 15.80 -21.89 5.90
N GLU A 35 17.09 -22.09 6.17
CA GLU A 35 18.20 -21.57 5.35
C GLU A 35 18.52 -22.53 4.20
N THR A 36 17.59 -22.76 3.29
CA THR A 36 17.90 -23.52 2.09
C THR A 36 18.44 -22.56 1.02
N PRO A 37 19.69 -22.71 0.57
CA PRO A 37 20.18 -21.94 -0.57
C PRO A 37 19.29 -22.19 -1.78
N LEU A 38 18.95 -21.11 -2.50
CA LEU A 38 18.21 -21.19 -3.74
C LEU A 38 19.15 -20.84 -4.90
N GLU A 39 19.29 -21.79 -5.83
CA GLU A 39 20.04 -21.58 -7.05
C GLU A 39 19.08 -21.18 -8.16
N PHE A 40 19.34 -20.06 -8.80
CA PHE A 40 18.66 -19.57 -9.99
C PHE A 40 19.56 -18.57 -10.71
N ASP A 41 19.24 -18.26 -11.94
CA ASP A 41 20.01 -17.29 -12.74
C ASP A 41 19.75 -15.85 -12.27
N ARG A 42 20.61 -15.38 -11.37
CA ARG A 42 20.54 -14.04 -10.77
C ARG A 42 20.80 -12.96 -11.81
N GLN A 43 21.70 -13.21 -12.76
CA GLN A 43 22.03 -12.22 -13.78
C GLN A 43 20.87 -12.06 -14.74
N LYS A 44 20.26 -13.16 -15.18
CA LYS A 44 19.05 -13.11 -16.03
C LYS A 44 17.93 -12.29 -15.35
N ALA A 45 17.70 -12.47 -14.04
CA ALA A 45 16.68 -11.69 -13.35
C ALA A 45 16.94 -10.17 -13.40
N VAL A 46 18.19 -9.76 -13.35
CA VAL A 46 18.59 -8.34 -13.48
C VAL A 46 18.44 -7.85 -14.93
N ASP A 47 18.93 -8.63 -15.89
CA ASP A 47 18.92 -8.27 -17.33
C ASP A 47 17.48 -8.14 -17.85
N ASP A 48 16.59 -9.05 -17.46
CA ASP A 48 15.18 -9.01 -17.83
C ASP A 48 14.47 -7.80 -17.22
N LEU A 49 14.69 -7.49 -15.92
CA LEU A 49 14.15 -6.27 -15.33
C LEU A 49 14.67 -5.02 -16.04
N GLN A 50 15.96 -4.98 -16.37
CA GLN A 50 16.56 -3.87 -17.12
C GLN A 50 15.85 -3.68 -18.47
N ALA A 51 15.57 -4.77 -19.20
CA ALA A 51 14.88 -4.71 -20.47
C ALA A 51 13.40 -4.25 -20.29
N MET A 52 12.72 -4.71 -19.24
CA MET A 52 11.36 -4.25 -18.93
C MET A 52 11.32 -2.75 -18.59
N VAL A 53 12.30 -2.23 -17.86
CA VAL A 53 12.40 -0.79 -17.54
C VAL A 53 12.53 0.06 -18.79
N ARG A 54 13.17 -0.46 -19.84
CA ARG A 54 13.32 0.20 -21.14
C ARG A 54 12.04 0.25 -21.99
N CYS A 55 10.96 -0.37 -21.52
CA CYS A 55 9.63 -0.23 -22.10
C CYS A 55 8.88 0.87 -21.36
N ARG A 56 8.51 1.94 -22.06
CA ARG A 56 7.87 3.14 -21.49
C ARG A 56 6.35 2.92 -21.31
N THR A 57 5.96 1.97 -20.51
CA THR A 57 4.55 1.63 -20.30
C THR A 57 3.84 2.64 -19.38
N VAL A 58 3.87 3.92 -19.77
CA VAL A 58 3.20 5.00 -19.03
C VAL A 58 1.71 4.96 -19.31
N SER A 59 0.91 4.74 -18.28
CA SER A 59 -0.55 4.80 -18.38
C SER A 59 -1.06 6.23 -18.15
N ASP A 60 -2.13 6.60 -18.85
CA ASP A 60 -2.83 7.89 -18.70
C ASP A 60 -4.36 7.66 -18.82
N LYS A 61 -5.14 8.41 -18.05
CA LYS A 61 -6.62 8.39 -18.14
C LYS A 61 -7.13 8.83 -19.51
N ASP A 62 -6.34 9.57 -20.26
CA ASP A 62 -6.59 9.94 -21.66
C ASP A 62 -5.82 8.96 -22.57
N PRO A 63 -6.49 8.00 -23.22
CA PRO A 63 -5.83 7.01 -24.07
C PRO A 63 -5.01 7.62 -25.22
N ALA A 64 -5.28 8.85 -25.61
CA ALA A 64 -4.52 9.54 -26.65
C ALA A 64 -3.10 9.93 -26.23
N LYS A 65 -2.81 9.87 -24.91
CA LYS A 65 -1.48 10.14 -24.35
C LYS A 65 -0.70 8.87 -24.05
N GLU A 66 -1.32 7.70 -24.15
CA GLU A 66 -0.63 6.42 -24.02
C GLU A 66 0.11 6.05 -25.31
N ASP A 67 1.30 5.48 -25.17
CA ASP A 67 2.03 4.87 -26.27
C ASP A 67 1.79 3.35 -26.28
N GLU A 68 0.80 2.91 -27.05
CA GLU A 68 0.43 1.49 -27.15
C GLU A 68 1.60 0.61 -27.63
N ALA A 69 2.50 1.16 -28.47
CA ALA A 69 3.64 0.42 -28.97
C ALA A 69 4.63 0.04 -27.85
N GLU A 70 4.77 0.85 -26.81
CA GLU A 70 5.63 0.53 -25.66
C GLU A 70 5.03 -0.57 -24.78
N PHE A 71 3.70 -0.64 -24.65
CA PHE A 71 3.03 -1.76 -23.99
C PHE A 71 3.16 -3.04 -24.82
N GLN A 72 2.95 -2.96 -26.12
CA GLN A 72 3.12 -4.10 -27.01
C GLN A 72 4.57 -4.59 -27.00
N LYS A 73 5.55 -3.70 -27.04
CA LYS A 73 6.97 -4.02 -26.92
C LYS A 73 7.27 -4.83 -25.66
N LEU A 74 6.71 -4.43 -24.50
CA LEU A 74 6.87 -5.20 -23.26
C LEU A 74 6.26 -6.60 -23.40
N THR A 75 5.01 -6.70 -23.86
CA THR A 75 4.34 -8.00 -23.99
C THR A 75 4.99 -8.92 -25.01
N ASP A 76 5.61 -8.40 -26.07
CA ASP A 76 6.36 -9.17 -27.07
C ASP A 76 7.70 -9.72 -26.54
N LEU A 77 8.28 -9.08 -25.51
CA LEU A 77 9.48 -9.56 -24.85
C LEU A 77 9.20 -10.75 -23.92
N LEU A 78 8.03 -10.81 -23.29
CA LEU A 78 7.73 -11.81 -22.26
C LEU A 78 7.90 -13.27 -22.72
N PRO A 79 7.42 -13.71 -23.91
CA PRO A 79 7.61 -15.09 -24.37
C PRO A 79 9.09 -15.46 -24.57
N GLN A 80 9.94 -14.46 -24.86
CA GLN A 80 11.38 -14.67 -25.04
C GLN A 80 12.11 -14.77 -23.71
N MET A 81 11.66 -13.99 -22.73
CA MET A 81 12.21 -13.97 -21.36
C MET A 81 11.77 -15.18 -20.55
N PHE A 82 10.52 -15.63 -20.72
CA PHE A 82 9.86 -16.65 -19.90
C PHE A 82 9.23 -17.76 -20.76
N PRO A 83 10.01 -18.45 -21.61
CA PRO A 83 9.46 -19.44 -22.53
C PRO A 83 8.73 -20.59 -21.83
N HIS A 84 9.25 -21.07 -20.68
CA HIS A 84 8.64 -22.21 -19.97
C HIS A 84 7.32 -21.80 -19.27
N VAL A 85 7.18 -20.53 -18.83
CA VAL A 85 5.89 -20.01 -18.35
C VAL A 85 4.88 -20.01 -19.50
N TYR A 86 5.26 -19.54 -20.69
CA TYR A 86 4.36 -19.50 -21.86
C TYR A 86 4.01 -20.89 -22.41
N GLU A 87 4.92 -21.86 -22.29
CA GLU A 87 4.70 -23.25 -22.72
C GLU A 87 3.82 -24.02 -21.73
N THR A 88 3.93 -23.73 -20.44
CA THR A 88 3.27 -24.53 -19.38
C THR A 88 1.97 -23.90 -18.86
N CYS A 89 1.91 -22.59 -18.76
CA CYS A 89 0.76 -21.88 -18.23
C CYS A 89 -0.23 -21.54 -19.37
N THR A 90 -1.52 -21.56 -19.04
CA THR A 90 -2.54 -21.02 -19.95
C THR A 90 -2.65 -19.52 -19.75
N LEU A 91 -2.40 -18.73 -20.77
CA LEU A 91 -2.58 -17.28 -20.73
C LEU A 91 -4.02 -16.91 -21.11
N TYR A 92 -4.66 -16.13 -20.25
CA TYR A 92 -5.93 -15.44 -20.49
C TYR A 92 -5.69 -13.94 -20.52
N THR A 93 -6.42 -13.23 -21.38
CA THR A 93 -6.38 -11.77 -21.49
C THR A 93 -7.80 -11.21 -21.31
N PRO A 94 -8.31 -11.14 -20.06
CA PRO A 94 -9.68 -10.69 -19.79
C PRO A 94 -9.95 -9.24 -20.22
N ASP A 95 -8.92 -8.43 -20.34
CA ASP A 95 -8.92 -7.07 -20.86
C ASP A 95 -7.63 -6.79 -21.64
N ARG A 96 -7.58 -5.73 -22.42
CA ARG A 96 -6.38 -5.33 -23.21
C ARG A 96 -5.13 -5.10 -22.33
N ARG A 97 -5.32 -4.74 -21.06
CA ARG A 97 -4.27 -4.47 -20.07
C ARG A 97 -4.18 -5.54 -18.99
N ALA A 98 -4.79 -6.72 -19.21
CA ALA A 98 -4.83 -7.79 -18.22
C ALA A 98 -4.14 -9.04 -18.77
N LEU A 99 -3.11 -9.51 -18.08
CA LEU A 99 -2.43 -10.78 -18.34
C LEU A 99 -2.70 -11.70 -17.15
N LEU A 100 -3.34 -12.85 -17.39
CA LEU A 100 -3.65 -13.84 -16.37
C LEU A 100 -3.09 -15.21 -16.80
N PHE A 101 -1.94 -15.59 -16.22
CA PHE A 101 -1.35 -16.90 -16.44
C PHE A 101 -1.90 -17.89 -15.42
N HIS A 102 -2.41 -19.00 -15.88
CA HIS A 102 -2.89 -20.11 -15.05
C HIS A 102 -1.89 -21.25 -15.09
N TRP A 103 -1.18 -21.44 -13.99
CA TRP A 103 -0.29 -22.58 -13.76
C TRP A 103 -1.05 -23.66 -13.02
N LYS A 104 -1.34 -24.77 -13.73
CA LYS A 104 -2.16 -25.88 -13.21
C LYS A 104 -1.40 -26.64 -12.12
N GLY A 105 -2.05 -26.84 -10.97
CA GLY A 105 -1.57 -27.67 -9.87
C GLY A 105 -1.90 -29.16 -10.06
N ARG A 106 -1.29 -30.00 -9.20
CA ARG A 106 -1.48 -31.45 -9.20
C ARG A 106 -2.79 -31.88 -8.54
N GLU A 107 -3.31 -31.09 -7.62
CA GLU A 107 -4.47 -31.38 -6.79
C GLU A 107 -5.53 -30.30 -6.95
N GLU A 108 -6.80 -30.70 -6.79
CA GLU A 108 -7.88 -29.74 -6.71
C GLU A 108 -7.81 -28.94 -5.41
N GLY A 109 -8.11 -27.66 -5.47
CA GLY A 109 -8.10 -26.77 -4.31
C GLY A 109 -8.28 -25.33 -4.70
N ASN A 110 -8.38 -24.46 -3.71
CA ASN A 110 -8.45 -23.02 -3.94
C ASN A 110 -7.08 -22.50 -4.37
N PRO A 111 -7.00 -21.74 -5.47
CA PRO A 111 -5.72 -21.28 -6.02
C PRO A 111 -5.08 -20.16 -5.21
N THR A 112 -3.79 -19.97 -5.44
CA THR A 112 -3.06 -18.75 -5.04
C THR A 112 -3.01 -17.77 -6.20
N VAL A 113 -3.23 -16.49 -5.94
CA VAL A 113 -3.07 -15.41 -6.93
C VAL A 113 -1.90 -14.54 -6.52
N LEU A 114 -0.93 -14.38 -7.41
CA LEU A 114 0.21 -13.48 -7.26
C LEU A 114 0.06 -12.34 -8.25
N MET A 115 0.08 -11.11 -7.74
CA MET A 115 -0.23 -9.92 -8.51
C MET A 115 0.98 -8.99 -8.65
N ALA A 116 0.97 -8.22 -9.72
CA ALA A 116 1.79 -7.03 -9.93
C ALA A 116 1.16 -6.21 -11.07
N HIS A 117 1.65 -4.99 -11.28
CA HIS A 117 1.34 -4.24 -12.49
C HIS A 117 2.60 -3.91 -13.30
N TYR A 118 2.42 -3.64 -14.59
CA TYR A 118 3.51 -3.35 -15.50
C TYR A 118 3.43 -1.97 -16.15
N ASP A 119 2.37 -1.22 -15.91
CA ASP A 119 2.31 0.20 -16.19
C ASP A 119 3.07 1.02 -15.14
N VAL A 120 3.32 2.27 -15.44
CA VAL A 120 4.06 3.19 -14.59
C VAL A 120 3.49 4.61 -14.72
N VAL A 121 3.67 5.44 -13.68
CA VAL A 121 3.32 6.86 -13.74
C VAL A 121 4.24 7.63 -14.69
N SER A 122 3.75 8.77 -15.19
CA SER A 122 4.50 9.70 -16.02
C SER A 122 5.73 10.27 -15.29
N VAL A 123 6.68 10.77 -16.07
CA VAL A 123 7.93 11.38 -15.58
C VAL A 123 8.15 12.74 -16.24
N VAL A 124 8.86 13.63 -15.56
CA VAL A 124 9.47 14.84 -16.10
C VAL A 124 10.97 14.54 -16.23
N GLU A 125 11.42 14.16 -17.41
CA GLU A 125 12.77 13.60 -17.64
C GLU A 125 13.89 14.57 -17.22
N GLU A 126 13.67 15.87 -17.36
CA GLU A 126 14.63 16.93 -17.00
C GLU A 126 14.95 16.97 -15.50
N ASP A 127 14.06 16.44 -14.67
CA ASP A 127 14.23 16.41 -13.22
C ASP A 127 14.98 15.16 -12.73
N TRP A 128 15.34 14.24 -13.62
CA TRP A 128 16.04 13.00 -13.29
C TRP A 128 17.56 13.12 -13.49
N LYS A 129 18.34 12.57 -12.55
CA LYS A 129 19.81 12.46 -12.69
C LYS A 129 20.23 11.51 -13.82
N LYS A 130 19.44 10.48 -14.10
CA LYS A 130 19.64 9.50 -15.15
C LYS A 130 18.35 9.32 -15.93
N PRO A 131 18.39 9.14 -17.27
CA PRO A 131 17.16 8.96 -18.06
C PRO A 131 16.30 7.82 -17.50
N PRO A 132 15.02 8.08 -17.18
CA PRO A 132 14.16 7.18 -16.38
C PRO A 132 13.85 5.83 -17.06
N PHE A 133 14.01 5.74 -18.37
CA PHE A 133 13.75 4.53 -19.15
C PHE A 133 15.01 3.97 -19.84
N ALA A 134 16.20 4.41 -19.44
CA ALA A 134 17.45 3.85 -20.00
C ALA A 134 17.87 2.55 -19.32
N GLY A 135 17.38 2.27 -18.12
CA GLY A 135 17.76 1.08 -17.35
C GLY A 135 19.27 1.07 -17.06
N ILE A 136 19.81 2.16 -16.56
CA ILE A 136 21.24 2.28 -16.26
C ILE A 136 21.57 1.49 -14.99
N ILE A 137 22.57 0.61 -15.08
CA ILE A 137 23.15 -0.06 -13.91
C ILE A 137 24.46 0.63 -13.57
N GLU A 138 24.55 1.13 -12.34
CA GLU A 138 25.74 1.77 -11.82
C GLU A 138 25.89 1.47 -10.32
N GLU A 139 27.10 1.13 -9.88
CA GLU A 139 27.43 0.81 -8.48
C GLU A 139 26.50 -0.22 -7.84
N GLY A 140 26.06 -1.24 -8.61
CA GLY A 140 25.16 -2.29 -8.10
C GLY A 140 23.70 -1.86 -7.95
N VAL A 141 23.29 -0.75 -8.59
CA VAL A 141 21.93 -0.20 -8.57
C VAL A 141 21.39 -0.06 -9.98
N LEU A 142 20.19 -0.56 -10.24
CA LEU A 142 19.44 -0.35 -11.47
C LEU A 142 18.54 0.88 -11.32
N TRP A 143 18.77 1.88 -12.18
CA TRP A 143 18.02 3.13 -12.21
C TRP A 143 16.93 3.08 -13.27
N GLY A 144 15.71 3.46 -12.87
CA GLY A 144 14.62 3.60 -13.83
C GLY A 144 13.23 3.59 -13.20
N ARG A 145 12.27 4.22 -13.87
CA ARG A 145 10.86 4.23 -13.51
C ARG A 145 10.27 2.82 -13.60
N GLY A 146 9.56 2.40 -12.55
CA GLY A 146 8.96 1.08 -12.44
C GLY A 146 9.87 0.03 -11.81
N THR A 147 11.10 0.37 -11.41
CA THR A 147 12.00 -0.57 -10.73
C THR A 147 11.46 -1.01 -9.37
N LEU A 148 10.78 -0.11 -8.65
CA LEU A 148 10.12 -0.38 -7.38
C LEU A 148 8.62 -0.57 -7.54
N ASP A 149 7.99 0.20 -8.44
CA ASP A 149 6.53 0.30 -8.62
C ASP A 149 6.12 0.01 -10.06
N THR A 150 5.74 -1.28 -10.47
CA THR A 150 6.12 -2.51 -9.77
C THR A 150 6.70 -3.54 -10.74
N LYS A 151 7.38 -3.11 -11.83
CA LYS A 151 8.07 -4.04 -12.76
C LYS A 151 9.06 -4.95 -12.05
N GLY A 152 9.65 -4.49 -10.93
CA GLY A 152 10.50 -5.33 -10.08
C GLY A 152 9.75 -6.54 -9.54
N THR A 153 8.54 -6.36 -9.03
CA THR A 153 7.66 -7.45 -8.56
C THR A 153 7.16 -8.30 -9.72
N PHE A 154 6.73 -7.68 -10.83
CA PHE A 154 6.31 -8.35 -12.05
C PHE A 154 7.38 -9.32 -12.59
N ASN A 155 8.62 -8.83 -12.70
CA ASN A 155 9.77 -9.64 -13.06
C ASN A 155 10.02 -10.78 -12.06
N ALA A 156 10.02 -10.47 -10.75
CA ALA A 156 10.36 -11.46 -9.73
C ALA A 156 9.36 -12.63 -9.69
N VAL A 157 8.07 -12.37 -9.87
CA VAL A 157 7.03 -13.40 -9.96
C VAL A 157 7.25 -14.29 -11.18
N LEU A 158 7.51 -13.71 -12.35
CA LEU A 158 7.75 -14.46 -13.58
C LEU A 158 9.07 -15.26 -13.53
N GLN A 159 10.15 -14.68 -13.01
CA GLN A 159 11.44 -15.38 -12.82
C GLN A 159 11.29 -16.59 -11.91
N ALA A 160 10.55 -16.45 -10.81
CA ALA A 160 10.32 -17.55 -9.90
C ALA A 160 9.51 -18.69 -10.54
N ALA A 161 8.45 -18.36 -11.27
CA ALA A 161 7.65 -19.34 -12.02
C ALA A 161 8.47 -20.03 -13.10
N GLU A 162 9.19 -19.28 -13.92
CA GLU A 162 10.07 -19.78 -14.99
C GLU A 162 11.09 -20.79 -14.45
N HIS A 163 11.81 -20.42 -13.37
CA HIS A 163 12.80 -21.29 -12.77
C HIS A 163 12.20 -22.57 -12.20
N LEU A 164 11.04 -22.48 -11.50
CA LEU A 164 10.38 -23.64 -10.92
C LEU A 164 9.87 -24.60 -12.00
N ILE A 165 9.26 -24.10 -13.07
CA ILE A 165 8.80 -24.89 -14.20
C ILE A 165 9.99 -25.58 -14.87
N LEU A 166 11.06 -24.82 -15.18
CA LEU A 166 12.30 -25.38 -15.77
C LEU A 166 12.89 -26.49 -14.90
N SER A 167 12.80 -26.39 -13.55
CA SER A 167 13.26 -27.43 -12.63
C SER A 167 12.34 -28.64 -12.52
N GLY A 168 11.24 -28.67 -13.27
CA GLY A 168 10.22 -29.74 -13.24
C GLY A 168 9.28 -29.67 -12.04
N PHE A 169 9.24 -28.55 -11.30
CA PHE A 169 8.33 -28.37 -10.20
C PHE A 169 6.88 -28.14 -10.70
N THR A 170 5.91 -28.76 -10.04
CA THR A 170 4.49 -28.49 -10.24
C THR A 170 3.87 -28.19 -8.87
N PRO A 171 3.14 -27.08 -8.69
CA PRO A 171 2.53 -26.72 -7.42
C PRO A 171 1.45 -27.75 -7.02
N ALA A 172 1.14 -27.82 -5.73
CA ALA A 172 0.05 -28.69 -5.25
C ALA A 172 -1.29 -28.18 -5.79
N HIS A 173 -1.59 -26.92 -5.61
CA HIS A 173 -2.81 -26.26 -6.11
C HIS A 173 -2.49 -25.24 -7.20
N ASP A 174 -3.50 -24.88 -7.97
CA ASP A 174 -3.36 -23.90 -9.06
C ASP A 174 -2.75 -22.59 -8.56
N ILE A 175 -1.82 -22.01 -9.34
CA ILE A 175 -1.29 -20.66 -9.14
C ILE A 175 -1.72 -19.80 -10.32
N TYR A 176 -2.25 -18.64 -10.04
CA TYR A 176 -2.52 -17.62 -11.05
C TYR A 176 -1.53 -16.46 -10.88
N LEU A 177 -0.86 -16.08 -11.98
CA LEU A 177 -0.04 -14.88 -12.04
C LEU A 177 -0.91 -13.83 -12.74
N ALA A 178 -1.32 -12.80 -12.00
CA ALA A 178 -2.32 -11.84 -12.42
C ALA A 178 -1.69 -10.44 -12.53
N PHE A 179 -1.57 -9.93 -13.75
CA PHE A 179 -0.86 -8.69 -14.01
C PHE A 179 -1.76 -7.66 -14.69
N GLY A 180 -1.82 -6.45 -14.11
CA GLY A 180 -2.48 -5.27 -14.67
C GLY A 180 -1.50 -4.37 -15.43
N GLY A 181 -1.98 -3.64 -16.42
CA GLY A 181 -1.21 -2.64 -17.14
C GLY A 181 -1.87 -1.27 -17.12
N ASP A 182 -2.68 -1.00 -16.08
CA ASP A 182 -3.46 0.22 -15.91
C ASP A 182 -3.80 0.51 -14.43
N GLU A 183 -2.98 -0.02 -13.49
CA GLU A 183 -3.15 0.17 -12.05
C GLU A 183 -3.09 1.64 -11.66
N GLU A 184 -2.09 2.35 -12.17
CA GLU A 184 -1.75 3.74 -11.83
C GLU A 184 -2.86 4.74 -12.18
N ILE A 185 -3.74 4.34 -13.07
CA ILE A 185 -4.91 5.14 -13.47
C ILE A 185 -6.24 4.61 -12.91
N ASN A 186 -6.20 3.56 -12.06
CA ASN A 186 -7.37 2.80 -11.60
C ASN A 186 -8.18 2.25 -12.78
N GLY A 187 -7.50 1.56 -13.70
CA GLY A 187 -8.08 1.04 -14.93
C GLY A 187 -8.97 -0.19 -14.75
N ASN A 188 -9.25 -0.87 -15.84
CA ASN A 188 -10.17 -2.00 -15.86
C ASN A 188 -9.46 -3.37 -15.85
N GLY A 189 -8.13 -3.42 -15.90
CA GLY A 189 -7.36 -4.65 -15.96
C GLY A 189 -7.65 -5.59 -14.78
N ALA A 190 -7.40 -5.14 -13.55
CA ALA A 190 -7.67 -5.94 -12.36
C ALA A 190 -9.17 -6.23 -12.13
N PRO A 191 -10.11 -5.28 -12.29
CA PRO A 191 -11.54 -5.58 -12.29
C PRO A 191 -11.96 -6.67 -13.27
N ALA A 192 -11.40 -6.68 -14.50
CA ALA A 192 -11.70 -7.69 -15.50
C ALA A 192 -11.18 -9.08 -15.10
N ILE A 193 -9.99 -9.17 -14.51
CA ILE A 193 -9.45 -10.41 -13.95
C ILE A 193 -10.35 -10.92 -12.81
N VAL A 194 -10.75 -10.05 -11.89
CA VAL A 194 -11.66 -10.42 -10.78
C VAL A 194 -12.98 -10.93 -11.32
N LYS A 195 -13.56 -10.25 -12.31
CA LYS A 195 -14.77 -10.72 -12.97
C LYS A 195 -14.58 -12.10 -13.64
N TRP A 196 -13.42 -12.33 -14.26
CA TRP A 196 -13.07 -13.63 -14.86
C TRP A 196 -13.11 -14.77 -13.82
N PHE A 197 -12.61 -14.53 -12.58
CA PHE A 197 -12.72 -15.47 -11.46
C PHE A 197 -14.16 -15.66 -11.00
N GLN A 198 -14.92 -14.57 -10.85
CA GLN A 198 -16.32 -14.60 -10.42
C GLN A 198 -17.19 -15.43 -11.37
N ASP A 199 -17.05 -15.19 -12.69
CA ASP A 199 -17.81 -15.88 -13.73
C ASP A 199 -17.55 -17.41 -13.74
N ARG A 200 -16.41 -17.85 -13.16
CA ARG A 200 -16.01 -19.26 -13.05
C ARG A 200 -16.19 -19.84 -11.65
N GLY A 201 -16.67 -19.05 -10.70
CA GLY A 201 -16.83 -19.47 -9.32
C GLY A 201 -15.53 -19.81 -8.59
N ILE A 202 -14.37 -19.33 -9.09
CA ILE A 202 -13.06 -19.57 -8.51
C ILE A 202 -12.84 -18.61 -7.35
N LYS A 203 -12.51 -19.17 -6.17
CA LYS A 203 -12.20 -18.41 -4.95
C LYS A 203 -10.76 -18.63 -4.55
N PRO A 204 -9.90 -17.61 -4.62
CA PRO A 204 -8.51 -17.75 -4.20
C PRO A 204 -8.38 -18.06 -2.70
N ALA A 205 -7.52 -19.03 -2.36
CA ALA A 205 -7.11 -19.31 -0.99
C ALA A 205 -6.28 -18.16 -0.44
N MET A 206 -5.46 -17.53 -1.30
CA MET A 206 -4.62 -16.39 -0.97
C MET A 206 -4.42 -15.52 -2.20
N VAL A 207 -4.39 -14.21 -1.97
CA VAL A 207 -3.98 -13.21 -2.95
C VAL A 207 -2.81 -12.43 -2.36
N VAL A 208 -1.73 -12.28 -3.11
CA VAL A 208 -0.56 -11.46 -2.72
C VAL A 208 -0.33 -10.41 -3.80
N ASP A 209 -0.33 -9.18 -3.40
CA ASP A 209 -0.11 -8.00 -4.25
C ASP A 209 1.01 -7.14 -3.67
N GLU A 210 1.34 -6.06 -4.33
CA GLU A 210 2.25 -5.03 -3.84
C GLU A 210 1.75 -4.32 -2.56
N GLY A 211 2.58 -3.50 -1.94
CA GLY A 211 2.21 -2.56 -0.87
C GLY A 211 3.25 -2.43 0.24
N GLY A 212 3.21 -3.30 1.26
CA GLY A 212 4.23 -3.27 2.31
C GLY A 212 5.59 -3.78 1.82
N ALA A 213 6.64 -3.56 2.62
CA ALA A 213 8.02 -3.96 2.30
C ALA A 213 8.79 -4.29 3.57
N VAL A 214 10.02 -4.80 3.43
CA VAL A 214 10.96 -4.89 4.53
C VAL A 214 11.60 -3.52 4.75
N VAL A 215 11.45 -2.96 5.92
CA VAL A 215 11.87 -1.58 6.24
C VAL A 215 12.50 -1.50 7.62
N GLU A 216 13.44 -0.57 7.77
CA GLU A 216 14.08 -0.26 9.04
C GLU A 216 13.48 1.00 9.68
N GLY A 217 13.55 1.08 11.01
CA GLY A 217 13.13 2.28 11.74
C GLY A 217 11.65 2.63 11.66
N VAL A 218 10.80 1.70 11.23
CA VAL A 218 9.34 1.89 11.06
C VAL A 218 8.64 2.22 12.37
N PHE A 219 9.18 1.71 13.47
CA PHE A 219 8.52 1.83 14.76
C PHE A 219 9.51 2.29 15.84
N PRO A 220 9.14 3.30 16.66
CA PRO A 220 10.02 3.80 17.69
C PRO A 220 10.49 2.70 18.64
N GLY A 221 11.80 2.58 18.81
CA GLY A 221 12.42 1.63 19.74
C GLY A 221 12.53 0.19 19.24
N VAL A 222 12.12 -0.12 18.02
CA VAL A 222 12.39 -1.39 17.32
C VAL A 222 13.67 -1.23 16.49
N LYS A 223 14.65 -2.12 16.71
CA LYS A 223 15.94 -2.09 16.03
C LYS A 223 16.01 -3.06 14.83
N GLN A 224 15.20 -4.10 14.87
CA GLN A 224 15.16 -5.13 13.84
C GLN A 224 14.45 -4.60 12.59
N PRO A 225 14.85 -5.04 11.39
CA PRO A 225 14.07 -4.86 10.19
C PRO A 225 12.66 -5.42 10.36
N CYS A 226 11.71 -4.84 9.71
CA CYS A 226 10.31 -5.24 9.81
C CYS A 226 9.69 -5.35 8.40
N ALA A 227 9.24 -6.53 8.04
CA ALA A 227 8.36 -6.74 6.91
C ALA A 227 6.94 -6.31 7.33
N VAL A 228 6.48 -5.18 6.85
CA VAL A 228 5.11 -4.74 7.05
C VAL A 228 4.24 -5.31 5.94
N VAL A 229 3.30 -6.17 6.31
CA VAL A 229 2.38 -6.83 5.37
C VAL A 229 0.99 -6.24 5.52
N GLY A 230 0.50 -5.58 4.47
CA GLY A 230 -0.83 -5.01 4.46
C GLY A 230 -1.91 -6.08 4.53
N ILE A 231 -2.64 -6.14 5.66
CA ILE A 231 -3.80 -7.04 5.82
C ILE A 231 -5.13 -6.32 5.58
N ALA A 232 -5.08 -5.03 5.37
CA ALA A 232 -6.16 -4.18 4.89
C ALA A 232 -5.56 -2.92 4.28
N GLU A 233 -6.33 -2.25 3.44
CA GLU A 233 -5.99 -0.92 2.91
C GLU A 233 -7.10 0.08 3.23
N LYS A 234 -6.71 1.34 3.30
CA LYS A 234 -7.66 2.45 3.49
C LYS A 234 -8.46 2.66 2.22
N GLY A 235 -9.71 3.09 2.37
CA GLY A 235 -10.49 3.58 1.24
C GLY A 235 -9.93 4.89 0.69
N LEU A 236 -10.22 5.15 -0.56
CA LEU A 236 -9.93 6.42 -1.25
C LEU A 236 -11.22 7.23 -1.39
N MET A 237 -11.13 8.54 -1.24
CA MET A 237 -12.27 9.43 -1.44
C MET A 237 -11.77 10.81 -1.87
N ASN A 238 -12.26 11.30 -3.00
CA ASN A 238 -12.04 12.67 -3.46
C ASN A 238 -13.33 13.49 -3.27
N VAL A 239 -13.20 14.64 -2.63
CA VAL A 239 -14.32 15.50 -2.24
C VAL A 239 -14.11 16.90 -2.73
N SER A 240 -15.15 17.52 -3.33
CA SER A 240 -15.17 18.94 -3.65
C SER A 240 -15.91 19.75 -2.60
N PHE A 241 -15.39 20.92 -2.31
CA PHE A 241 -16.01 21.99 -1.51
C PHE A 241 -16.21 23.17 -2.45
N GLU A 242 -17.44 23.63 -2.63
CA GLU A 242 -17.81 24.63 -3.61
C GLU A 242 -18.63 25.76 -2.98
N VAL A 243 -18.31 27.00 -3.36
CA VAL A 243 -19.05 28.19 -2.96
C VAL A 243 -19.40 28.98 -4.23
N LYS A 244 -20.67 29.32 -4.36
CA LYS A 244 -21.19 30.21 -5.45
C LYS A 244 -21.65 31.53 -4.88
N THR A 245 -21.29 32.62 -5.53
CA THR A 245 -21.66 33.99 -5.20
C THR A 245 -21.96 34.79 -6.50
N ASN A 246 -22.27 36.04 -6.39
CA ASN A 246 -22.45 36.90 -7.58
C ASN A 246 -21.10 37.43 -8.13
N GLY A 247 -19.97 37.20 -7.39
CA GLY A 247 -18.70 37.82 -7.73
C GLY A 247 -18.74 39.35 -7.58
N GLY A 248 -17.82 40.05 -8.24
CA GLY A 248 -17.82 41.53 -8.27
C GLY A 248 -16.43 42.15 -8.26
N HIS A 249 -16.38 43.46 -8.13
CA HIS A 249 -15.14 44.23 -8.06
C HIS A 249 -14.54 44.16 -6.64
N ALA A 250 -13.25 43.90 -6.53
CA ALA A 250 -12.60 43.67 -5.24
C ALA A 250 -12.51 44.91 -4.33
N SER A 251 -12.76 46.14 -4.87
CA SER A 251 -12.75 47.38 -4.07
C SER A 251 -13.95 47.54 -3.14
N ALA A 252 -15.04 46.79 -3.38
CA ALA A 252 -16.27 46.85 -2.56
C ALA A 252 -16.71 45.41 -2.18
N PRO A 253 -15.93 44.71 -1.34
CA PRO A 253 -16.23 43.33 -1.03
C PRO A 253 -17.41 43.21 -0.06
N PRO A 254 -18.21 42.13 -0.16
CA PRO A 254 -19.14 41.76 0.87
C PRO A 254 -18.39 41.33 2.14
N PRO A 255 -19.07 41.20 3.30
CA PRO A 255 -18.42 40.74 4.56
C PRO A 255 -17.66 39.41 4.43
N HIS A 256 -18.11 38.55 3.51
CA HIS A 256 -17.49 37.26 3.22
C HIS A 256 -17.47 37.00 1.71
N THR A 257 -16.27 36.85 1.15
CA THR A 257 -16.08 36.47 -0.26
C THR A 257 -16.20 34.96 -0.42
N ALA A 258 -16.38 34.46 -1.66
CA ALA A 258 -16.42 33.03 -1.94
C ALA A 258 -15.16 32.31 -1.43
N VAL A 259 -13.97 32.88 -1.68
CA VAL A 259 -12.67 32.32 -1.20
C VAL A 259 -12.59 32.34 0.32
N GLY A 260 -13.04 33.42 0.97
CA GLY A 260 -13.02 33.52 2.45
C GLY A 260 -13.95 32.50 3.12
N ILE A 261 -15.16 32.29 2.58
CA ILE A 261 -16.09 31.27 3.07
C ILE A 261 -15.47 29.87 2.94
N LEU A 262 -14.88 29.58 1.77
CA LEU A 262 -14.25 28.30 1.49
C LEU A 262 -13.06 28.03 2.40
N SER A 263 -12.18 29.02 2.58
CA SER A 263 -11.04 28.92 3.49
C SER A 263 -11.47 28.66 4.95
N ALA A 264 -12.53 29.31 5.41
CA ALA A 264 -13.06 29.06 6.76
C ALA A 264 -13.60 27.62 6.90
N ALA A 265 -14.24 27.08 5.87
CA ALA A 265 -14.70 25.68 5.85
C ALA A 265 -13.52 24.70 5.95
N CYS A 266 -12.46 24.95 5.19
CA CYS A 266 -11.25 24.12 5.21
C CYS A 266 -10.56 24.14 6.57
N CYS A 267 -10.35 25.32 7.16
CA CYS A 267 -9.82 25.46 8.51
C CYS A 267 -10.66 24.70 9.55
N LYS A 268 -12.00 24.68 9.41
CA LYS A 268 -12.85 23.87 10.31
C LYS A 268 -12.54 22.38 10.17
N VAL A 269 -12.43 21.88 8.95
CA VAL A 269 -12.13 20.45 8.71
C VAL A 269 -10.75 20.07 9.25
N GLU A 270 -9.71 20.88 9.01
CA GLU A 270 -8.37 20.62 9.52
C GLU A 270 -8.28 20.67 11.05
N ASN A 271 -8.98 21.61 11.69
CA ASN A 271 -9.00 21.73 13.14
C ASN A 271 -9.89 20.67 13.83
N HIS A 272 -10.72 19.97 13.09
CA HIS A 272 -11.58 18.90 13.59
C HIS A 272 -11.30 17.60 12.83
N PRO A 273 -10.13 16.95 13.05
CA PRO A 273 -9.84 15.67 12.41
C PRO A 273 -10.83 14.60 12.88
N THR A 274 -11.05 13.58 12.04
CA THR A 274 -11.95 12.48 12.38
C THR A 274 -11.53 11.79 13.69
N LYS A 275 -12.47 11.09 14.32
CA LYS A 275 -12.21 10.38 15.57
C LYS A 275 -11.17 9.28 15.34
N ARG A 276 -10.29 9.07 16.36
CA ARG A 276 -9.37 7.94 16.33
C ARG A 276 -10.12 6.61 16.33
N ARG A 277 -9.56 5.64 15.64
CA ARG A 277 -10.01 4.25 15.65
C ARG A 277 -8.78 3.34 15.65
N LEU A 278 -8.62 2.55 16.71
CA LEU A 278 -7.60 1.49 16.71
C LEU A 278 -8.17 0.30 15.95
N THR A 279 -7.84 0.21 14.66
CA THR A 279 -8.26 -0.90 13.79
C THR A 279 -7.52 -2.18 14.14
N ARG A 280 -8.04 -3.34 13.73
CA ARG A 280 -7.37 -4.63 13.92
C ARG A 280 -5.95 -4.64 13.34
N PRO A 281 -5.68 -4.19 12.09
CA PRO A 281 -4.32 -4.13 11.58
C PRO A 281 -3.38 -3.28 12.44
N ALA A 282 -3.82 -2.10 12.87
CA ALA A 282 -3.01 -1.22 13.72
C ALA A 282 -2.80 -1.84 15.13
N ALA A 283 -3.82 -2.50 15.68
CA ALA A 283 -3.70 -3.15 16.99
C ALA A 283 -2.73 -4.34 16.95
N GLU A 284 -2.78 -5.17 15.91
CA GLU A 284 -1.86 -6.29 15.72
C GLU A 284 -0.42 -5.80 15.50
N MET A 285 -0.23 -4.75 14.68
CA MET A 285 1.05 -4.09 14.49
C MET A 285 1.63 -3.55 15.81
N PHE A 286 0.85 -2.80 16.58
CA PHE A 286 1.29 -2.26 17.87
C PHE A 286 1.58 -3.35 18.89
N ASN A 287 0.83 -4.45 18.85
CA ASN A 287 1.08 -5.60 19.71
C ASN A 287 2.42 -6.26 19.37
N LEU A 288 2.65 -6.59 18.10
CA LEU A 288 3.89 -7.24 17.68
C LEU A 288 5.11 -6.32 17.90
N LEU A 289 5.10 -5.15 17.29
CA LEU A 289 6.26 -4.23 17.31
C LEU A 289 6.50 -3.68 18.73
N GLY A 290 5.44 -3.44 19.48
CA GLY A 290 5.55 -3.03 20.87
C GLY A 290 6.30 -4.02 21.75
N ARG A 291 6.11 -5.33 21.52
CA ARG A 291 6.83 -6.41 22.25
C ARG A 291 8.34 -6.39 21.96
N HIS A 292 8.73 -6.03 20.75
CA HIS A 292 10.12 -5.98 20.29
C HIS A 292 10.79 -4.61 20.52
N SER A 293 10.04 -3.63 21.03
CA SER A 293 10.53 -2.27 21.28
C SER A 293 11.33 -2.16 22.60
N THR A 294 12.07 -1.06 22.76
CA THR A 294 12.75 -0.72 24.01
C THR A 294 11.77 -0.52 25.16
N PHE A 295 12.26 -0.59 26.40
CA PHE A 295 11.41 -0.63 27.62
C PHE A 295 10.35 0.48 27.68
N VAL A 296 10.71 1.73 27.35
CA VAL A 296 9.77 2.88 27.42
C VAL A 296 8.62 2.70 26.45
N TYR A 297 8.90 2.34 25.21
CA TYR A 297 7.86 2.09 24.21
C TYR A 297 7.04 0.84 24.54
N ARG A 298 7.70 -0.22 25.03
CA ARG A 298 7.03 -1.43 25.51
C ARG A 298 6.06 -1.14 26.64
N LEU A 299 6.42 -0.25 27.57
CA LEU A 299 5.53 0.21 28.64
C LEU A 299 4.25 0.87 28.06
N ILE A 300 4.41 1.72 27.06
CA ILE A 300 3.28 2.39 26.39
C ILE A 300 2.39 1.37 25.68
N PHE A 301 2.99 0.51 24.84
CA PHE A 301 2.23 -0.44 24.03
C PHE A 301 1.60 -1.60 24.83
N ALA A 302 2.22 -2.04 25.90
CA ALA A 302 1.61 -2.99 26.84
C ALA A 302 0.39 -2.41 27.57
N ASN A 303 0.31 -1.09 27.65
CA ASN A 303 -0.70 -0.36 28.41
C ASN A 303 -1.47 0.66 27.54
N LEU A 304 -1.75 0.35 26.28
CA LEU A 304 -2.53 1.21 25.38
C LEU A 304 -3.89 1.61 25.96
N TRP A 305 -4.48 0.79 26.84
CA TRP A 305 -5.75 1.08 27.49
C TRP A 305 -5.74 2.43 28.24
N CYS A 306 -4.59 2.87 28.78
CA CYS A 306 -4.43 4.17 29.45
C CYS A 306 -3.61 5.17 28.63
N PHE A 307 -2.66 4.73 27.79
CA PHE A 307 -1.80 5.62 27.01
C PHE A 307 -2.37 6.03 25.64
N LEU A 308 -3.42 5.34 25.15
CA LEU A 308 -4.02 5.63 23.86
C LEU A 308 -4.49 7.10 23.67
N PRO A 309 -5.06 7.79 24.69
CA PRO A 309 -5.40 9.22 24.56
C PRO A 309 -4.18 10.12 24.38
N VAL A 310 -3.08 9.81 25.08
CA VAL A 310 -1.82 10.56 24.97
C VAL A 310 -1.18 10.33 23.59
N LEU A 311 -1.16 9.08 23.14
CA LEU A 311 -0.68 8.73 21.80
C LEU A 311 -1.51 9.44 20.71
N ASP A 312 -2.82 9.47 20.83
CA ASP A 312 -3.72 10.21 19.93
C ASP A 312 -3.39 11.71 19.86
N MET A 313 -3.15 12.33 21.02
CA MET A 313 -2.78 13.74 21.08
C MET A 313 -1.44 14.01 20.39
N ILE A 314 -0.44 13.15 20.60
CA ILE A 314 0.86 13.23 19.93
C ILE A 314 0.69 13.06 18.42
N CYS A 315 -0.03 12.04 17.97
CA CYS A 315 -0.29 11.77 16.55
C CYS A 315 -1.01 12.93 15.84
N LYS A 316 -2.02 13.54 16.51
CA LYS A 316 -2.69 14.73 15.97
C LYS A 316 -1.75 15.90 15.77
N LYS A 317 -0.84 16.11 16.73
CA LYS A 317 0.10 17.22 16.68
C LYS A 317 1.23 17.01 15.66
N SER A 318 1.75 15.79 15.54
CA SER A 318 2.85 15.46 14.63
C SER A 318 2.39 15.16 13.20
N GLY A 319 1.14 14.73 13.00
CA GLY A 319 0.67 14.25 11.71
C GLY A 319 1.36 12.93 11.30
N GLY A 320 1.55 12.73 10.00
CA GLY A 320 2.30 11.62 9.43
C GLY A 320 1.62 10.25 9.51
N GLU A 321 2.42 9.20 9.26
CA GLU A 321 1.94 7.82 9.12
C GLU A 321 1.20 7.29 10.36
N LEU A 322 1.74 7.52 11.56
CA LEU A 322 1.08 7.08 12.80
C LEU A 322 -0.31 7.71 12.97
N ASN A 323 -0.46 8.98 12.61
CA ASN A 323 -1.78 9.64 12.64
C ASN A 323 -2.72 9.01 11.60
N ALA A 324 -2.21 8.72 10.40
CA ALA A 324 -2.97 8.09 9.32
C ALA A 324 -3.39 6.65 9.65
N LEU A 325 -2.59 5.90 10.43
CA LEU A 325 -2.95 4.57 10.95
C LEU A 325 -4.12 4.58 11.95
N MET A 326 -4.38 5.74 12.58
CA MET A 326 -5.36 5.86 13.66
C MET A 326 -6.67 6.55 13.28
N ARG A 327 -6.78 7.12 12.07
CA ARG A 327 -7.99 7.83 11.64
C ARG A 327 -8.12 7.97 10.14
N THR A 328 -9.31 8.29 9.67
CA THR A 328 -9.51 8.81 8.31
C THR A 328 -8.73 10.11 8.18
N SER A 329 -7.80 10.18 7.25
CA SER A 329 -6.98 11.38 6.95
C SER A 329 -7.62 12.19 5.82
N CYS A 330 -7.40 13.51 5.86
CA CYS A 330 -7.89 14.45 4.86
C CYS A 330 -6.75 15.40 4.49
N ALA A 331 -6.47 15.53 3.20
CA ALA A 331 -5.51 16.47 2.64
C ALA A 331 -6.18 17.33 1.59
N PHE A 332 -6.17 18.65 1.78
CA PHE A 332 -6.61 19.57 0.74
C PHE A 332 -5.53 19.67 -0.33
N THR A 333 -5.89 19.45 -1.59
CA THR A 333 -4.93 19.29 -2.70
C THR A 333 -5.03 20.36 -3.77
N THR A 334 -6.21 20.88 -4.05
CA THR A 334 -6.39 21.95 -5.04
C THR A 334 -7.25 23.09 -4.50
N MET A 335 -7.03 24.30 -5.00
CA MET A 335 -7.84 25.48 -4.71
C MET A 335 -7.99 26.33 -5.97
N GLU A 336 -9.21 26.68 -6.31
CA GLU A 336 -9.55 27.50 -7.47
C GLU A 336 -10.39 28.71 -7.05
N GLY A 337 -10.11 29.84 -7.68
CA GLY A 337 -10.83 31.09 -7.48
C GLY A 337 -10.66 32.01 -8.69
N SER A 338 -10.68 33.34 -8.49
CA SER A 338 -10.41 34.29 -9.58
C SER A 338 -8.93 34.24 -9.99
N LYS A 339 -8.66 34.41 -11.30
CA LYS A 339 -7.32 34.62 -11.84
C LYS A 339 -6.89 36.09 -11.77
N GLY A 340 -7.85 37.02 -11.62
CA GLY A 340 -7.62 38.48 -11.56
C GLY A 340 -7.55 38.97 -10.11
N LEU A 341 -6.55 39.79 -9.79
CA LEU A 341 -6.36 40.32 -8.44
C LEU A 341 -7.47 41.29 -7.98
N ASN A 342 -8.12 41.95 -8.91
CA ASN A 342 -9.17 42.95 -8.66
C ASN A 342 -10.60 42.43 -8.89
N VAL A 343 -10.76 41.09 -9.05
CA VAL A 343 -12.05 40.43 -9.32
C VAL A 343 -12.35 39.42 -8.24
N MET A 344 -13.48 39.56 -7.58
CA MET A 344 -14.03 38.53 -6.71
C MET A 344 -14.64 37.40 -7.55
N PRO A 345 -14.26 36.13 -7.35
CA PRO A 345 -14.80 35.05 -8.14
C PRO A 345 -16.28 34.81 -7.82
N PRO A 346 -17.14 34.57 -8.82
CA PRO A 346 -18.51 34.10 -8.61
C PRO A 346 -18.57 32.64 -8.15
N TYR A 347 -17.43 31.90 -8.29
CA TYR A 347 -17.26 30.52 -7.93
C TYR A 347 -15.89 30.30 -7.35
N ALA A 348 -15.83 29.55 -6.26
CA ALA A 348 -14.58 29.05 -5.70
C ALA A 348 -14.73 27.58 -5.35
N ARG A 349 -13.67 26.81 -5.55
CA ARG A 349 -13.63 25.37 -5.32
C ARG A 349 -12.34 24.96 -4.61
N MET A 350 -12.45 24.02 -3.69
CA MET A 350 -11.32 23.25 -3.16
C MET A 350 -11.61 21.78 -3.30
N THR A 351 -10.55 20.99 -3.46
CA THR A 351 -10.67 19.54 -3.40
C THR A 351 -9.82 18.98 -2.26
N ALA A 352 -10.29 17.90 -1.70
CA ALA A 352 -9.56 17.13 -0.70
C ALA A 352 -9.49 15.66 -1.11
N ASN A 353 -8.30 15.06 -0.93
CA ASN A 353 -8.08 13.62 -0.98
C ASN A 353 -8.17 13.08 0.45
N LEU A 354 -9.03 12.11 0.66
CA LEU A 354 -9.21 11.44 1.93
C LEU A 354 -8.83 9.97 1.83
N ARG A 355 -8.24 9.45 2.90
CA ARG A 355 -7.97 8.04 3.06
C ARG A 355 -8.81 7.52 4.21
N VAL A 356 -9.88 6.79 3.86
CA VAL A 356 -10.91 6.31 4.78
C VAL A 356 -10.40 5.09 5.55
N ILE A 357 -10.48 5.12 6.89
CA ILE A 357 -9.98 4.03 7.74
C ILE A 357 -11.01 2.89 7.82
N PRO A 358 -10.60 1.60 7.92
CA PRO A 358 -11.52 0.50 8.17
C PRO A 358 -12.44 0.75 9.37
N GLY A 359 -13.75 0.58 9.14
CA GLY A 359 -14.82 0.88 10.09
C GLY A 359 -15.49 2.24 9.90
N ASP A 360 -14.93 3.12 9.06
CA ASP A 360 -15.64 4.24 8.45
C ASP A 360 -16.02 3.86 7.00
N THR A 361 -16.95 4.59 6.40
CA THR A 361 -17.34 4.45 5.00
C THR A 361 -17.21 5.79 4.29
N VAL A 362 -17.20 5.77 2.96
CA VAL A 362 -17.26 6.99 2.13
C VAL A 362 -18.45 7.85 2.53
N GLU A 363 -19.62 7.23 2.73
CA GLU A 363 -20.85 7.93 3.11
C GLU A 363 -20.75 8.55 4.51
N SER A 364 -20.33 7.78 5.52
CA SER A 364 -20.18 8.29 6.90
C SER A 364 -19.14 9.42 6.99
N THR A 365 -18.08 9.33 6.17
CA THR A 365 -17.03 10.35 6.09
C THR A 365 -17.54 11.62 5.42
N LEU A 366 -18.32 11.50 4.33
CA LEU A 366 -18.94 12.65 3.67
C LEU A 366 -19.90 13.39 4.62
N ASP A 367 -20.70 12.64 5.37
CA ASP A 367 -21.61 13.21 6.37
C ASP A 367 -20.86 13.91 7.51
N TYR A 368 -19.72 13.32 7.93
CA TYR A 368 -18.84 13.97 8.91
C TYR A 368 -18.30 15.32 8.39
N LEU A 369 -17.85 15.38 7.14
CA LEU A 369 -17.36 16.61 6.53
C LEU A 369 -18.48 17.68 6.45
N ARG A 370 -19.68 17.32 5.99
CA ARG A 370 -20.84 18.22 5.94
C ARG A 370 -21.19 18.79 7.31
N LYS A 371 -21.25 17.93 8.32
CA LYS A 371 -21.50 18.34 9.73
C LYS A 371 -20.40 19.23 10.29
N THR A 372 -19.16 18.99 9.95
CA THR A 372 -18.01 19.78 10.42
C THR A 372 -17.99 21.16 9.77
N VAL A 373 -18.22 21.25 8.47
CA VAL A 373 -18.34 22.51 7.73
C VAL A 373 -19.48 23.35 8.28
N ASN A 374 -20.65 22.75 8.45
CA ASN A 374 -21.86 23.37 8.98
C ASN A 374 -22.09 24.81 8.45
N ASP A 375 -22.02 24.96 7.15
CA ASP A 375 -22.27 26.23 6.45
C ASP A 375 -23.07 25.94 5.18
N PRO A 376 -24.34 26.40 5.06
CA PRO A 376 -25.20 26.07 3.92
C PRO A 376 -24.72 26.70 2.61
N ARG A 377 -23.80 27.67 2.66
CA ARG A 377 -23.20 28.29 1.47
C ARG A 377 -22.15 27.40 0.82
N VAL A 378 -21.63 26.41 1.56
CA VAL A 378 -20.58 25.49 1.10
C VAL A 378 -21.23 24.16 0.70
N LYS A 379 -21.20 23.86 -0.59
CA LYS A 379 -21.64 22.56 -1.10
C LYS A 379 -20.48 21.56 -0.99
N VAL A 380 -20.66 20.48 -0.19
CA VAL A 380 -19.70 19.39 -0.06
C VAL A 380 -20.20 18.19 -0.86
N SER A 381 -19.45 17.78 -1.87
CA SER A 381 -19.86 16.73 -2.81
C SER A 381 -18.78 15.68 -2.99
N LEU A 382 -19.19 14.41 -3.02
CA LEU A 382 -18.31 13.30 -3.42
C LEU A 382 -18.02 13.43 -4.92
N MET A 383 -16.76 13.31 -5.30
CA MET A 383 -16.33 13.23 -6.70
C MET A 383 -16.15 11.76 -7.12
N GLU A 384 -15.41 11.02 -6.32
CA GLU A 384 -15.19 9.58 -6.47
C GLU A 384 -14.82 8.97 -5.11
N GLY A 385 -14.98 7.67 -4.96
CA GLY A 385 -14.55 7.02 -3.71
C GLY A 385 -14.79 5.52 -3.71
N CYS A 386 -13.93 4.84 -2.95
CA CYS A 386 -14.09 3.44 -2.61
C CYS A 386 -13.96 3.24 -1.10
N ASN A 387 -14.73 2.30 -0.55
CA ASN A 387 -14.64 1.94 0.85
C ASN A 387 -13.33 1.20 1.15
N PRO A 388 -12.85 1.22 2.41
CA PRO A 388 -11.73 0.41 2.85
C PRO A 388 -11.92 -1.07 2.48
N SER A 389 -10.81 -1.79 2.25
CA SER A 389 -10.89 -3.23 2.07
C SER A 389 -11.31 -3.94 3.36
N PRO A 390 -11.89 -5.15 3.27
CA PRO A 390 -12.00 -6.03 4.44
C PRO A 390 -10.62 -6.29 5.07
N VAL A 391 -10.61 -6.66 6.34
CA VAL A 391 -9.38 -7.01 7.05
C VAL A 391 -9.12 -8.50 6.88
N SER A 392 -7.99 -8.86 6.26
CA SER A 392 -7.58 -10.24 6.02
C SER A 392 -7.17 -10.97 7.31
N GLN A 393 -7.33 -12.28 7.32
CA GLN A 393 -7.00 -13.14 8.46
C GLN A 393 -5.48 -13.26 8.63
N THR A 394 -5.02 -13.38 9.89
CA THR A 394 -3.62 -13.56 10.26
C THR A 394 -3.38 -14.80 11.13
N ASP A 395 -4.43 -15.52 11.46
CA ASP A 395 -4.43 -16.77 12.26
C ASP A 395 -4.70 -18.02 11.39
N CYS A 396 -4.23 -18.01 10.14
CA CYS A 396 -4.48 -19.03 9.14
C CYS A 396 -3.16 -19.55 8.53
N PRO A 397 -3.21 -20.75 7.90
CA PRO A 397 -2.03 -21.35 7.25
C PRO A 397 -1.39 -20.45 6.19
N GLU A 398 -2.18 -19.73 5.42
CA GLU A 398 -1.70 -18.84 4.35
C GLU A 398 -0.86 -17.69 4.89
N TRP A 399 -1.27 -17.09 6.02
CA TRP A 399 -0.45 -16.09 6.71
C TRP A 399 0.86 -16.66 7.23
N GLN A 400 0.82 -17.90 7.79
CA GLN A 400 2.02 -18.56 8.28
C GLN A 400 3.01 -18.87 7.14
N GLN A 401 2.51 -19.32 5.99
CA GLN A 401 3.33 -19.60 4.80
C GLN A 401 3.96 -18.34 4.24
N LEU A 402 3.19 -17.25 4.11
CA LEU A 402 3.70 -15.95 3.68
C LEU A 402 4.78 -15.43 4.66
N SER A 403 4.50 -15.52 5.96
CA SER A 403 5.42 -15.08 7.01
C SER A 403 6.71 -15.91 7.02
N LEU A 404 6.62 -17.22 6.78
CA LEU A 404 7.77 -18.10 6.68
C LEU A 404 8.62 -17.78 5.44
N ALA A 405 7.99 -17.55 4.28
CA ALA A 405 8.68 -17.16 3.05
C ALA A 405 9.45 -15.84 3.24
N ILE A 406 8.84 -14.86 3.92
CA ILE A 406 9.50 -13.59 4.26
C ILE A 406 10.68 -13.81 5.20
N ALA A 407 10.47 -14.47 6.33
CA ALA A 407 11.50 -14.71 7.35
C ALA A 407 12.67 -15.53 6.80
N SER A 408 12.41 -16.48 5.88
CA SER A 408 13.44 -17.29 5.22
C SER A 408 14.23 -16.52 4.16
N THR A 409 13.68 -15.41 3.64
CA THR A 409 14.37 -14.56 2.67
C THR A 409 15.15 -13.44 3.35
N TRP A 410 14.60 -12.83 4.38
CA TRP A 410 15.24 -11.78 5.17
C TRP A 410 15.36 -12.22 6.63
N LYS A 411 16.59 -12.61 7.01
CA LYS A 411 16.91 -13.07 8.37
C LYS A 411 16.63 -11.97 9.40
N ASP A 412 16.30 -12.39 10.61
CA ASP A 412 16.07 -11.52 11.77
C ASP A 412 14.99 -10.43 11.56
N THR A 413 14.16 -10.60 10.53
CA THR A 413 13.10 -9.65 10.18
C THR A 413 11.80 -10.02 10.90
N LEU A 414 11.19 -9.03 11.55
CA LEU A 414 9.85 -9.15 12.11
C LEU A 414 8.83 -9.13 10.98
N VAL A 415 7.85 -10.04 10.98
CA VAL A 415 6.73 -10.00 10.04
C VAL A 415 5.51 -9.44 10.75
N SER A 416 5.10 -8.23 10.38
CA SER A 416 4.04 -7.49 11.06
C SER A 416 2.83 -7.26 10.17
N PRO A 417 1.63 -7.59 10.64
CA PRO A 417 0.42 -7.04 10.03
C PRO A 417 0.49 -5.51 9.99
N TYR A 418 -0.10 -4.93 8.94
CA TYR A 418 -0.06 -3.50 8.70
C TYR A 418 -1.39 -3.03 8.07
N LEU A 419 -1.77 -1.79 8.33
CA LEU A 419 -2.82 -1.09 7.58
C LEU A 419 -2.16 -0.30 6.45
N MET A 420 -2.30 -0.74 5.22
CA MET A 420 -1.79 -0.02 4.06
C MET A 420 -2.52 1.31 3.91
N LEU A 421 -1.76 2.39 3.79
CA LEU A 421 -2.29 3.76 3.70
C LEU A 421 -2.66 4.15 2.27
N ALA A 422 -2.03 3.50 1.28
CA ALA A 422 -2.33 3.59 -0.14
C ALA A 422 -3.40 2.56 -0.55
N CYS A 423 -3.67 2.47 -1.83
CA CYS A 423 -4.53 1.44 -2.42
C CYS A 423 -3.72 0.65 -3.45
N SER A 424 -4.12 -0.58 -3.74
CA SER A 424 -3.59 -1.42 -4.81
C SER A 424 -4.74 -2.13 -5.54
N ASP A 425 -4.45 -2.79 -6.64
CA ASP A 425 -5.42 -3.56 -7.41
C ASP A 425 -6.04 -4.73 -6.63
N SER A 426 -5.35 -5.21 -5.59
CA SER A 426 -5.89 -6.28 -4.74
C SER A 426 -7.20 -5.92 -4.01
N ARG A 427 -7.56 -4.63 -3.93
CA ARG A 427 -8.85 -4.19 -3.37
C ARG A 427 -10.05 -4.80 -4.08
N HIS A 428 -9.91 -5.15 -5.36
CA HIS A 428 -10.96 -5.75 -6.17
C HIS A 428 -11.26 -7.20 -5.79
N TYR A 429 -10.33 -7.91 -5.14
CA TYR A 429 -10.50 -9.30 -4.68
C TYR A 429 -11.28 -9.43 -3.36
N ARG A 430 -11.78 -8.33 -2.81
CA ARG A 430 -12.46 -8.23 -1.51
C ARG A 430 -13.64 -9.21 -1.32
N ASP A 431 -14.33 -9.56 -2.39
CA ASP A 431 -15.49 -10.44 -2.39
C ASP A 431 -15.14 -11.88 -2.82
N LEU A 432 -13.89 -12.12 -3.21
CA LEU A 432 -13.39 -13.43 -3.64
C LEU A 432 -12.57 -14.14 -2.55
N SER A 433 -11.83 -13.40 -1.75
CA SER A 433 -10.95 -13.96 -0.70
C SER A 433 -10.94 -13.09 0.54
N ASP A 434 -10.90 -13.74 1.71
CA ASP A 434 -10.65 -13.11 3.02
C ASP A 434 -9.15 -13.10 3.42
N LYS A 435 -8.28 -13.46 2.49
CA LYS A 435 -6.83 -13.59 2.65
C LYS A 435 -6.09 -12.86 1.52
N VAL A 436 -6.20 -11.53 1.54
CA VAL A 436 -5.58 -10.61 0.58
C VAL A 436 -4.46 -9.86 1.30
N TYR A 437 -3.22 -10.15 0.93
CA TYR A 437 -2.01 -9.61 1.55
C TYR A 437 -1.28 -8.70 0.57
N ARG A 438 -0.69 -7.61 1.10
CA ARG A 438 0.01 -6.60 0.32
C ARG A 438 1.43 -6.51 0.80
N PHE A 439 2.34 -7.02 -0.02
CA PHE A 439 3.76 -7.09 0.31
C PHE A 439 4.61 -7.08 -0.96
N SER A 440 5.27 -5.97 -1.20
CA SER A 440 6.35 -5.89 -2.19
C SER A 440 7.59 -6.59 -1.63
N ALA A 441 8.07 -7.59 -2.34
CA ALA A 441 9.19 -8.43 -1.89
C ALA A 441 10.53 -7.68 -1.96
N MET A 442 10.65 -6.57 -1.26
CA MET A 442 11.79 -5.65 -1.32
C MET A 442 12.19 -5.21 0.09
N ALA A 443 13.51 -5.10 0.32
CA ALA A 443 14.06 -4.38 1.47
C ALA A 443 14.40 -2.96 1.01
N LEU A 444 13.73 -1.97 1.58
CA LEU A 444 13.80 -0.58 1.13
C LEU A 444 14.22 0.37 2.26
N SER A 445 15.23 1.17 2.03
CA SER A 445 15.56 2.31 2.85
C SER A 445 14.47 3.39 2.78
N LYS A 446 14.52 4.34 3.70
CA LYS A 446 13.62 5.51 3.67
C LYS A 446 13.80 6.35 2.40
N GLU A 447 15.05 6.44 1.91
CA GLU A 447 15.39 7.18 0.71
C GLU A 447 14.78 6.52 -0.52
N GLU A 448 14.99 5.21 -0.70
CA GLU A 448 14.44 4.45 -1.83
C GLU A 448 12.90 4.50 -1.86
N ARG A 449 12.24 4.31 -0.72
CA ARG A 449 10.78 4.49 -0.64
C ARG A 449 10.30 5.87 -1.07
N GLY A 450 11.11 6.90 -0.83
CA GLY A 450 10.82 8.26 -1.23
C GLY A 450 10.92 8.50 -2.74
N THR A 451 11.48 7.56 -3.51
CA THR A 451 11.58 7.66 -4.97
C THR A 451 10.40 7.02 -5.71
N ILE A 452 9.56 6.23 -5.02
CA ILE A 452 8.30 5.71 -5.59
C ILE A 452 7.43 6.89 -6.00
N HIS A 453 6.98 6.93 -7.26
CA HIS A 453 6.32 8.07 -7.92
C HIS A 453 7.15 9.36 -7.95
N GLY A 454 8.33 9.36 -7.33
CA GLY A 454 9.28 10.48 -7.35
C GLY A 454 10.27 10.40 -8.51
N ASN A 455 11.26 11.29 -8.50
CA ASN A 455 12.39 11.23 -9.43
C ASN A 455 13.48 10.28 -8.91
N ASP A 456 14.35 9.82 -9.80
CA ASP A 456 15.50 8.97 -9.46
C ASP A 456 15.12 7.62 -8.83
N GLU A 457 13.98 7.04 -9.24
CA GLU A 457 13.57 5.70 -8.83
C GLU A 457 14.63 4.70 -9.23
N ARG A 458 14.98 3.82 -8.30
CA ARG A 458 16.07 2.87 -8.48
C ARG A 458 15.96 1.71 -7.50
N ILE A 459 16.54 0.57 -7.86
CA ILE A 459 16.54 -0.65 -7.05
C ILE A 459 17.97 -1.24 -6.96
N PRO A 460 18.47 -1.59 -5.76
CA PRO A 460 19.69 -2.37 -5.64
C PRO A 460 19.55 -3.75 -6.30
N LEU A 461 20.58 -4.22 -7.01
CA LEU A 461 20.54 -5.52 -7.68
C LEU A 461 20.32 -6.69 -6.72
N GLU A 462 20.81 -6.57 -5.48
CA GLU A 462 20.54 -7.56 -4.43
C GLU A 462 19.03 -7.63 -4.12
N THR A 463 18.33 -6.51 -4.09
CA THR A 463 16.88 -6.47 -3.85
C THR A 463 16.12 -7.18 -4.96
N VAL A 464 16.53 -7.03 -6.22
CA VAL A 464 15.94 -7.76 -7.36
C VAL A 464 16.05 -9.28 -7.14
N THR A 465 17.24 -9.77 -6.80
CA THR A 465 17.46 -11.20 -6.59
C THR A 465 16.75 -11.73 -5.34
N LYS A 466 16.67 -10.94 -4.28
CA LYS A 466 15.91 -11.28 -3.07
C LYS A 466 14.40 -11.38 -3.33
N ALA A 467 13.86 -10.55 -4.19
CA ALA A 467 12.47 -10.65 -4.60
C ALA A 467 12.18 -11.99 -5.28
N VAL A 468 13.04 -12.45 -6.17
CA VAL A 468 12.92 -13.77 -6.80
C VAL A 468 13.02 -14.89 -5.77
N GLU A 469 13.98 -14.83 -4.83
CA GLU A 469 14.11 -15.80 -3.74
C GLU A 469 12.81 -15.92 -2.91
N PHE A 470 12.18 -14.79 -2.60
CA PHE A 470 10.91 -14.78 -1.88
C PHE A 470 9.80 -15.52 -2.64
N TYR A 471 9.61 -15.20 -3.92
CA TYR A 471 8.56 -15.85 -4.72
C TYR A 471 8.84 -17.31 -4.97
N LEU A 472 10.10 -17.72 -5.13
CA LEU A 472 10.50 -19.13 -5.18
C LEU A 472 10.07 -19.88 -3.91
N ARG A 473 10.32 -19.32 -2.72
CA ARG A 473 9.91 -19.91 -1.44
C ARG A 473 8.40 -19.96 -1.29
N LEU A 474 7.72 -18.88 -1.66
CA LEU A 474 6.27 -18.78 -1.56
C LEU A 474 5.57 -19.78 -2.45
N MET A 475 6.00 -19.92 -3.72
CA MET A 475 5.40 -20.85 -4.69
C MET A 475 5.72 -22.33 -4.36
N LYS A 476 6.91 -22.66 -3.85
CA LYS A 476 7.27 -24.04 -3.45
C LYS A 476 6.39 -24.59 -2.33
N ASN A 477 5.85 -23.72 -1.50
CA ASN A 477 5.01 -24.09 -0.37
C ASN A 477 3.51 -24.13 -0.75
N ARG A 478 3.20 -24.16 -2.04
CA ARG A 478 1.84 -24.13 -2.60
C ARG A 478 1.46 -25.35 -3.44
#